data_4f513dec6911f65c6d2c18b7b628a469
#
_entry.id   4f513dec6911f65c6d2c18b7b628a469
#
_cell.length_a   1.000
_cell.length_b   1.000
_cell.length_c   1.000
_cell.angle_alpha   90.00
_cell.angle_beta   90.00
_cell.angle_gamma   90.00
#
_symmetry.space_group_name_H-M   'P 1'
#
loop_
_entity.id
_entity.type
_entity.pdbx_description
1 polymer ?
#
loop_
_entity_poly.entity_id
_entity_poly.type
_entity_poly.pdbx_seq_one_letter_code
_entity_poly.pdbx_strand_id
1 'polypeptide(L)'
;MKKCMLAIGSMSDPYIPLENNIQNVRKALILAQQYGFGFTLITKSNRFLRDLDILKKINQKTKVVVQMTLTTYDEQFCKKIEPNVSTTKERFEALKILHEANIPTIVWLSPILPFINDTKENLQGI
;
A
#
# COMPACT_ATOMS: atom_id res chain seq x y z
N MET A 1 23.46 2.07 -17.18
CA MET A 1 23.06 2.51 -15.82
C MET A 1 22.33 1.37 -15.12
N LYS A 2 22.74 1.01 -13.90
CA LYS A 2 22.06 -0.05 -13.15
C LYS A 2 20.67 0.46 -12.75
N LYS A 3 19.60 -0.16 -13.23
CA LYS A 3 18.23 0.24 -12.88
C LYS A 3 17.92 -0.10 -11.43
N CYS A 4 17.33 0.83 -10.71
CA CYS A 4 16.95 0.67 -9.31
C CYS A 4 15.42 0.63 -9.15
N MET A 5 14.96 0.40 -7.94
CA MET A 5 13.57 0.47 -7.57
C MET A 5 13.26 1.90 -7.08
N LEU A 6 12.20 2.50 -7.60
CA LEU A 6 11.69 3.78 -7.11
C LEU A 6 10.75 3.52 -5.94
N ALA A 7 10.91 4.29 -4.86
CA ALA A 7 10.10 4.14 -3.64
C ALA A 7 9.30 5.42 -3.37
N ILE A 8 8.02 5.25 -3.04
CA ILE A 8 7.13 6.34 -2.62
C ILE A 8 6.34 5.94 -1.36
N GLY A 9 5.87 6.93 -0.61
CA GLY A 9 5.00 6.71 0.55
C GLY A 9 5.70 6.74 1.90
N SER A 10 7.02 6.96 1.96
CA SER A 10 7.75 7.00 3.23
C SER A 10 7.50 8.29 4.03
N MET A 11 7.23 9.41 3.37
CA MET A 11 6.98 10.70 4.03
C MET A 11 5.50 11.05 4.12
N SER A 12 4.72 10.69 3.11
CA SER A 12 3.27 10.88 3.06
C SER A 12 2.64 9.81 2.19
N ASP A 13 1.39 9.46 2.48
CA ASP A 13 0.68 8.46 1.67
C ASP A 13 0.47 8.99 0.24
N PRO A 14 0.93 8.27 -0.78
CA PRO A 14 0.76 8.68 -2.18
C PRO A 14 -0.70 8.65 -2.64
N TYR A 15 -1.57 7.93 -1.94
CA TYR A 15 -2.98 7.76 -2.28
C TYR A 15 -3.94 8.49 -1.34
N ILE A 16 -3.51 9.65 -0.80
CA ILE A 16 -4.44 10.56 -0.10
C ILE A 16 -5.58 10.95 -1.05
N PRO A 17 -6.80 11.25 -0.53
CA PRO A 17 -8.00 11.49 -1.35
C PRO A 17 -8.00 12.86 -2.06
N LEU A 18 -6.91 13.18 -2.73
CA LEU A 18 -6.74 14.37 -3.58
C LEU A 18 -6.54 13.91 -5.02
N GLU A 19 -7.46 14.26 -5.91
CA GLU A 19 -7.45 13.77 -7.30
C GLU A 19 -6.14 14.11 -8.04
N ASN A 20 -5.63 15.31 -7.88
CA ASN A 20 -4.35 15.70 -8.50
C ASN A 20 -3.18 14.83 -8.03
N ASN A 21 -3.17 14.45 -6.74
CA ASN A 21 -2.12 13.60 -6.20
C ASN A 21 -2.18 12.20 -6.80
N ILE A 22 -3.36 11.63 -6.86
CA ILE A 22 -3.59 10.29 -7.42
C ILE A 22 -3.23 10.25 -8.91
N GLN A 23 -3.55 11.29 -9.68
CA GLN A 23 -3.16 11.40 -11.08
C GLN A 23 -1.64 11.52 -11.26
N ASN A 24 -0.95 12.23 -10.37
CA ASN A 24 0.50 12.34 -10.40
C ASN A 24 1.19 11.01 -10.09
N VAL A 25 0.65 10.24 -9.14
CA VAL A 25 1.13 8.87 -8.86
C VAL A 25 1.00 8.00 -10.10
N ARG A 26 -0.15 8.02 -10.79
CA ARG A 26 -0.34 7.27 -12.03
C ARG A 26 0.66 7.67 -13.12
N LYS A 27 0.91 8.97 -13.31
CA LYS A 27 1.93 9.45 -14.25
C LYS A 27 3.34 8.94 -13.88
N ALA A 28 3.69 8.97 -12.60
CA ALA A 28 4.98 8.44 -12.12
C ALA A 28 5.12 6.93 -12.39
N LEU A 29 4.06 6.15 -12.19
CA LEU A 29 4.02 4.72 -12.52
C LEU A 29 4.21 4.47 -14.02
N ILE A 30 3.56 5.27 -14.88
CA ILE A 30 3.73 5.18 -16.34
C ILE A 30 5.19 5.43 -16.73
N LEU A 31 5.82 6.46 -16.18
CA LEU A 31 7.23 6.76 -16.42
C LEU A 31 8.13 5.62 -15.93
N ALA A 32 7.90 5.11 -14.71
CA ALA A 32 8.65 3.97 -14.18
C ALA A 32 8.56 2.75 -15.12
N GLN A 33 7.37 2.46 -15.64
CA GLN A 33 7.14 1.39 -16.59
C GLN A 33 7.89 1.61 -17.91
N GLN A 34 7.81 2.83 -18.47
CA GLN A 34 8.45 3.18 -19.74
C GLN A 34 9.97 3.06 -19.67
N TYR A 35 10.56 3.56 -18.59
CA TYR A 35 12.02 3.53 -18.39
C TYR A 35 12.52 2.22 -17.76
N GLY A 36 11.63 1.30 -17.41
CA GLY A 36 11.98 -0.01 -16.88
C GLY A 36 12.59 0.04 -15.48
N PHE A 37 12.07 0.90 -14.62
CA PHE A 37 12.36 0.89 -13.17
C PHE A 37 11.41 -0.06 -12.45
N GLY A 38 11.90 -0.69 -11.36
CA GLY A 38 11.03 -1.31 -10.36
C GLY A 38 10.33 -0.24 -9.54
N PHE A 39 9.27 -0.65 -8.81
CA PHE A 39 8.48 0.30 -8.04
C PHE A 39 8.06 -0.29 -6.69
N THR A 40 8.17 0.50 -5.63
CA THR A 40 7.57 0.15 -4.33
C THR A 40 6.79 1.32 -3.79
N LEU A 41 5.67 1.03 -3.16
CA LEU A 41 4.82 2.03 -2.54
C LEU A 41 4.39 1.58 -1.14
N ILE A 42 4.31 2.52 -0.21
CA ILE A 42 3.78 2.33 1.15
C ILE A 42 2.49 3.12 1.25
N THR A 43 1.41 2.48 1.69
CA THR A 43 0.11 3.14 1.77
C THR A 43 -0.81 2.51 2.83
N LYS A 44 -1.76 3.29 3.33
CA LYS A 44 -2.92 2.87 4.13
C LYS A 44 -4.22 2.90 3.32
N SER A 45 -4.12 3.11 2.00
CA SER A 45 -5.27 3.30 1.11
C SER A 45 -5.40 2.15 0.12
N ASN A 46 -6.62 1.68 -0.12
CA ASN A 46 -6.93 0.73 -1.18
C ASN A 46 -7.04 1.39 -2.57
N ARG A 47 -6.94 2.74 -2.66
CA ARG A 47 -7.07 3.49 -3.92
C ARG A 47 -6.01 3.14 -4.96
N PHE A 48 -4.88 2.56 -4.56
CA PHE A 48 -3.85 2.09 -5.50
C PHE A 48 -4.38 1.00 -6.45
N LEU A 49 -5.49 0.33 -6.11
CA LEU A 49 -6.12 -0.68 -6.98
C LEU A 49 -6.56 -0.11 -8.34
N ARG A 50 -6.83 1.20 -8.42
CA ARG A 50 -7.07 1.87 -9.71
C ARG A 50 -5.89 1.80 -10.69
N ASP A 51 -4.68 1.63 -10.15
CA ASP A 51 -3.43 1.57 -10.91
C ASP A 51 -2.90 0.14 -11.05
N LEU A 52 -3.70 -0.86 -10.66
CA LEU A 52 -3.31 -2.28 -10.68
C LEU A 52 -2.87 -2.74 -12.07
N ASP A 53 -3.46 -2.19 -13.13
CA ASP A 53 -3.10 -2.46 -14.52
C ASP A 53 -1.64 -2.10 -14.83
N ILE A 54 -1.16 -0.96 -14.33
CA ILE A 54 0.22 -0.50 -14.52
C ILE A 54 1.16 -1.26 -13.60
N LEU A 55 0.77 -1.47 -12.33
CA LEU A 55 1.54 -2.25 -11.37
C LEU A 55 1.83 -3.66 -11.89
N LYS A 56 0.85 -4.34 -12.49
CA LYS A 56 1.04 -5.64 -13.14
C LYS A 56 2.07 -5.56 -14.27
N LYS A 57 1.97 -4.54 -15.14
CA LYS A 57 2.91 -4.36 -16.26
C LYS A 57 4.35 -4.11 -15.79
N ILE A 58 4.53 -3.31 -14.73
CA ILE A 58 5.85 -3.10 -14.13
C ILE A 58 6.36 -4.41 -13.52
N ASN A 59 5.51 -5.14 -12.77
CA ASN A 59 5.92 -6.38 -12.10
C ASN A 59 6.35 -7.48 -13.08
N GLN A 60 5.75 -7.53 -14.28
CA GLN A 60 6.14 -8.47 -15.34
C GLN A 60 7.52 -8.19 -15.92
N LYS A 61 7.95 -6.93 -15.99
CA LYS A 61 9.23 -6.53 -16.60
C LYS A 61 10.36 -6.37 -15.61
N THR A 62 10.04 -5.91 -14.40
CA THR A 62 11.01 -5.61 -13.35
C THR A 62 10.52 -6.18 -12.01
N LYS A 63 10.10 -5.32 -11.09
CA LYS A 63 9.56 -5.71 -9.79
C LYS A 63 8.63 -4.64 -9.25
N VAL A 64 7.51 -5.05 -8.66
CA VAL A 64 6.67 -4.20 -7.81
C VAL A 64 6.60 -4.81 -6.42
N VAL A 65 6.61 -3.98 -5.39
CA VAL A 65 6.30 -4.37 -4.01
C VAL A 65 5.32 -3.35 -3.44
N VAL A 66 4.14 -3.81 -3.04
CA VAL A 66 3.17 -2.98 -2.34
C VAL A 66 3.30 -3.23 -0.84
N GLN A 67 3.49 -2.15 -0.09
CA GLN A 67 3.64 -2.20 1.35
C GLN A 67 2.40 -1.60 1.98
N MET A 68 1.62 -2.44 2.66
CA MET A 68 0.38 -2.05 3.33
C MET A 68 0.61 -1.90 4.83
N THR A 69 0.23 -0.75 5.37
CA THR A 69 0.28 -0.55 6.82
C THR A 69 -1.01 -1.00 7.46
N LEU A 70 -0.92 -1.85 8.48
CA LEU A 70 -2.02 -2.27 9.34
C LEU A 70 -1.70 -1.85 10.78
N THR A 71 -2.69 -1.28 11.47
CA THR A 71 -2.54 -0.80 12.85
C THR A 71 -3.30 -1.68 13.82
N THR A 72 -4.45 -2.18 13.41
CA THR A 72 -5.31 -3.04 14.22
C THR A 72 -6.16 -3.94 13.33
N TYR A 73 -6.52 -5.13 13.86
CA TYR A 73 -7.51 -6.00 13.21
C TYR A 73 -8.95 -5.51 13.43
N ASP A 74 -9.19 -4.75 14.52
CA ASP A 74 -10.51 -4.24 14.87
C ASP A 74 -10.91 -3.09 13.92
N GLU A 75 -11.96 -3.33 13.16
CA GLU A 75 -12.52 -2.39 12.18
C GLU A 75 -13.05 -1.10 12.83
N GLN A 76 -13.70 -1.22 13.99
CA GLN A 76 -14.26 -0.06 14.68
C GLN A 76 -13.17 0.80 15.32
N PHE A 77 -12.18 0.13 15.89
CA PHE A 77 -11.02 0.81 16.45
C PHE A 77 -10.19 1.48 15.34
N CYS A 78 -10.00 0.81 14.20
CA CYS A 78 -9.34 1.40 13.03
C CYS A 78 -10.00 2.72 12.62
N LYS A 79 -11.32 2.75 12.49
CA LYS A 79 -12.07 3.98 12.14
C LYS A 79 -11.91 5.12 13.15
N LYS A 80 -11.69 4.80 14.42
CA LYS A 80 -11.46 5.81 15.47
C LYS A 80 -10.07 6.42 15.42
N ILE A 81 -9.03 5.59 15.23
CA ILE A 81 -7.63 6.04 15.26
C ILE A 81 -7.11 6.51 13.90
N GLU A 82 -7.73 6.04 12.82
CA GLU A 82 -7.34 6.35 11.44
C GLU A 82 -8.57 6.73 10.59
N PRO A 83 -9.26 7.84 10.89
CA PRO A 83 -10.61 8.13 10.36
C PRO A 83 -10.67 8.39 8.85
N ASN A 84 -9.58 8.76 8.20
CA ASN A 84 -9.58 9.21 6.80
C ASN A 84 -8.81 8.29 5.85
N VAL A 85 -8.56 7.06 6.26
CA VAL A 85 -7.87 6.04 5.45
C VAL A 85 -8.77 4.83 5.23
N SER A 86 -8.33 3.91 4.38
CA SER A 86 -9.05 2.65 4.19
C SER A 86 -9.12 1.85 5.49
N THR A 87 -10.24 1.22 5.73
CA THR A 87 -10.46 0.38 6.91
C THR A 87 -9.58 -0.88 6.86
N THR A 88 -9.43 -1.55 7.99
CA THR A 88 -8.67 -2.81 8.06
C THR A 88 -9.20 -3.84 7.05
N LYS A 89 -10.53 -4.00 6.96
CA LYS A 89 -11.16 -4.92 6.01
C LYS A 89 -10.84 -4.56 4.56
N GLU A 90 -10.93 -3.29 4.19
CA GLU A 90 -10.58 -2.83 2.83
C GLU A 90 -9.11 -3.07 2.49
N ARG A 91 -8.21 -2.93 3.47
CA ARG A 91 -6.79 -3.22 3.29
C ARG A 91 -6.54 -4.72 3.11
N PHE A 92 -7.22 -5.58 3.85
CA PHE A 92 -7.14 -7.04 3.67
C PHE A 92 -7.65 -7.47 2.29
N GLU A 93 -8.78 -6.95 1.84
CA GLU A 93 -9.27 -7.24 0.50
C GLU A 93 -8.30 -6.77 -0.59
N ALA A 94 -7.68 -5.60 -0.40
CA ALA A 94 -6.65 -5.12 -1.32
C ALA A 94 -5.40 -6.04 -1.36
N LEU A 95 -4.99 -6.59 -0.21
CA LEU A 95 -3.89 -7.57 -0.14
C LEU A 95 -4.24 -8.87 -0.87
N LYS A 96 -5.48 -9.36 -0.77
CA LYS A 96 -5.94 -10.54 -1.53
C LYS A 96 -5.87 -10.30 -3.04
N ILE A 97 -6.36 -9.14 -3.50
CA ILE A 97 -6.31 -8.76 -4.93
C ILE A 97 -4.86 -8.71 -5.43
N LEU A 98 -3.93 -8.20 -4.62
CA LEU A 98 -2.50 -8.19 -4.96
C LEU A 98 -1.92 -9.62 -5.03
N HIS A 99 -2.30 -10.48 -4.10
CA HIS A 99 -1.89 -11.88 -4.10
C HIS A 99 -2.36 -12.60 -5.37
N GLU A 100 -3.63 -12.47 -5.73
CA GLU A 100 -4.20 -13.02 -6.98
C GLU A 100 -3.52 -12.44 -8.23
N ALA A 101 -3.04 -11.21 -8.15
CA ALA A 101 -2.28 -10.55 -9.21
C ALA A 101 -0.80 -10.95 -9.24
N ASN A 102 -0.32 -11.83 -8.35
CA ASN A 102 1.08 -12.19 -8.16
C ASN A 102 2.00 -10.98 -7.92
N ILE A 103 1.50 -9.96 -7.23
CA ILE A 103 2.28 -8.79 -6.83
C ILE A 103 2.76 -9.01 -5.39
N PRO A 104 4.08 -9.04 -5.13
CA PRO A 104 4.62 -9.13 -3.78
C PRO A 104 4.15 -8.03 -2.85
N THR A 105 3.85 -8.40 -1.60
CA THR A 105 3.37 -7.49 -0.57
C THR A 105 4.23 -7.56 0.68
N ILE A 106 4.27 -6.45 1.42
CA ILE A 106 4.81 -6.36 2.77
C ILE A 106 3.73 -5.76 3.65
N VAL A 107 3.53 -6.30 4.83
CA VAL A 107 2.66 -5.73 5.86
C VAL A 107 3.50 -5.04 6.92
N TRP A 108 3.20 -3.77 7.18
CA TRP A 108 3.76 -3.00 8.27
C TRP A 108 2.77 -2.96 9.42
N LEU A 109 3.11 -3.55 10.56
CA LEU A 109 2.38 -3.37 11.81
C LEU A 109 2.82 -2.06 12.47
N SER A 110 2.13 -0.96 12.18
CA SER A 110 2.56 0.37 12.61
C SER A 110 1.41 1.39 12.59
N PRO A 111 1.37 2.34 13.55
CA PRO A 111 2.22 2.35 14.75
C PRO A 111 1.78 1.30 15.77
N ILE A 112 2.74 0.78 16.54
CA ILE A 112 2.42 0.02 17.75
C ILE A 112 2.27 1.02 18.89
N LEU A 113 1.07 1.06 19.46
CA LEU A 113 0.70 1.96 20.55
C LEU A 113 0.68 1.15 21.85
N PRO A 114 1.60 1.41 22.80
CA PRO A 114 1.68 0.68 24.05
C PRO A 114 0.34 0.68 24.80
N PHE A 115 -0.05 -0.48 25.32
CA PHE A 115 -1.31 -0.72 26.06
C PHE A 115 -2.59 -0.53 25.24
N ILE A 116 -2.50 -0.32 23.93
CA ILE A 116 -3.64 -0.08 23.06
C ILE A 116 -3.76 -1.16 21.99
N ASN A 117 -2.76 -1.35 21.13
CA ASN A 117 -2.78 -2.32 20.06
C ASN A 117 -1.59 -3.30 20.08
N ASP A 118 -0.75 -3.26 21.10
CA ASP A 118 0.34 -4.20 21.36
C ASP A 118 -0.15 -5.50 22.06
N THR A 119 -1.45 -5.74 22.01
CA THR A 119 -2.07 -6.92 22.63
C THR A 119 -1.88 -8.17 21.76
N LYS A 120 -1.88 -9.33 22.43
CA LYS A 120 -1.79 -10.63 21.75
C LYS A 120 -2.94 -10.82 20.76
N GLU A 121 -4.14 -10.41 21.13
CA GLU A 121 -5.35 -10.49 20.29
C GLU A 121 -5.18 -9.68 19.00
N ASN A 122 -4.66 -8.46 19.11
CA ASN A 122 -4.42 -7.62 17.92
C ASN A 122 -3.37 -8.24 16.99
N LEU A 123 -2.27 -8.73 17.55
CA LEU A 123 -1.20 -9.35 16.76
C LEU A 123 -1.60 -10.68 16.11
N GLN A 124 -2.51 -11.43 16.71
CA GLN A 124 -3.05 -12.67 16.16
C GLN A 124 -4.19 -12.46 15.16
N GLY A 125 -4.88 -11.32 15.26
CA GLY A 125 -5.98 -10.97 14.37
C GLY A 125 -5.52 -10.38 13.01
N ILE A 126 -4.29 -9.85 12.97
CA ILE A 126 -3.64 -9.39 11.74
C ILE A 126 -2.88 -10.53 11.05
#